data_18d13f16cc43a05ee8d75d98b0586708
#
_entry.id   18d13f16cc43a05ee8d75d98b0586708
#
_cell.length_a   1.000
_cell.length_b   1.000
_cell.length_c   1.000
_cell.angle_alpha   90.00
_cell.angle_beta   90.00
_cell.angle_gamma   90.00
#
_symmetry.space_group_name_H-M   'P 1'
#
loop_
_entity.id
_entity.type
_entity.pdbx_description
1 polymer ?
#
loop_
_entity_poly.entity_id
_entity_poly.type
_entity_poly.pdbx_seq_one_letter_code
_entity_poly.pdbx_strand_id
1 'polypeptide(L)'
;AEVQGPDGKKVAVHSGSYGIGVSRLVGGIIEASHDAAGIIWPEPVAPFKVGLINLKVGDADTDAACDKVYKALRAKGVEVLYDDRDDRPGAKFTVMDLIGLPWQVIIGPRGLKDGIAEVKNRKTGARENVALDQIVARFA
;
A
#
# COMPACT_ATOMS: atom_id res chain seq x y z
N ALA A 1 -5.03 29.02 36.45
CA ALA A 1 -4.89 28.49 37.82
C ALA A 1 -3.61 29.03 38.47
N GLU A 2 -3.63 29.23 39.76
CA GLU A 2 -2.46 29.63 40.54
C GLU A 2 -2.25 28.59 41.65
N VAL A 3 -0.98 28.30 41.93
CA VAL A 3 -0.55 27.42 43.02
C VAL A 3 0.44 28.18 43.91
N GLN A 4 0.58 27.76 45.15
CA GLN A 4 1.57 28.32 46.08
C GLN A 4 2.94 27.66 45.81
N GLY A 5 3.93 28.45 45.46
CA GLY A 5 5.30 28.01 45.26
C GLY A 5 6.03 27.66 46.58
N PRO A 6 7.24 27.09 46.53
CA PRO A 6 8.02 26.74 47.72
C PRO A 6 8.36 27.94 48.61
N ASP A 7 8.39 29.13 48.05
CA ASP A 7 8.61 30.42 48.74
C ASP A 7 7.32 31.08 49.30
N GLY A 8 6.20 30.35 49.21
CA GLY A 8 4.89 30.83 49.68
C GLY A 8 4.20 31.80 48.73
N LYS A 9 4.80 32.17 47.62
CA LYS A 9 4.20 33.09 46.63
C LYS A 9 3.30 32.34 45.66
N LYS A 10 2.30 33.04 45.14
CA LYS A 10 1.44 32.53 44.09
C LYS A 10 2.17 32.49 42.76
N VAL A 11 2.13 31.33 42.08
CA VAL A 11 2.71 31.09 40.77
C VAL A 11 1.61 30.66 39.82
N ALA A 12 1.56 31.30 38.65
CA ALA A 12 0.65 30.87 37.59
C ALA A 12 1.07 29.51 37.02
N VAL A 13 0.12 28.56 36.96
CA VAL A 13 0.34 27.27 36.37
C VAL A 13 0.11 27.36 34.86
N HIS A 14 1.12 27.03 34.12
CA HIS A 14 1.02 26.81 32.66
C HIS A 14 0.77 25.33 32.38
N SER A 15 -0.30 25.05 31.63
CA SER A 15 -0.61 23.70 31.19
C SER A 15 -0.66 23.63 29.67
N GLY A 16 -0.22 22.52 29.10
CA GLY A 16 -0.40 22.20 27.69
C GLY A 16 -1.26 20.95 27.56
N SER A 17 -2.11 20.94 26.55
CA SER A 17 -2.88 19.76 26.18
C SER A 17 -2.57 19.41 24.72
N TYR A 18 -2.19 18.16 24.48
CA TYR A 18 -1.80 17.68 23.16
C TYR A 18 -2.64 16.46 22.81
N GLY A 19 -3.11 16.39 21.57
CA GLY A 19 -3.92 15.27 21.10
C GLY A 19 -3.69 14.98 19.63
N ILE A 20 -3.82 13.72 19.27
CA ILE A 20 -3.76 13.26 17.87
C ILE A 20 -5.13 12.69 17.49
N GLY A 21 -5.78 13.28 16.47
CA GLY A 21 -6.98 12.73 15.89
C GLY A 21 -6.61 11.60 14.93
N VAL A 22 -6.86 10.34 15.30
CA VAL A 22 -6.46 9.18 14.51
C VAL A 22 -7.04 9.20 13.10
N SER A 23 -8.32 9.51 12.95
CA SER A 23 -8.96 9.62 11.63
C SER A 23 -8.45 10.80 10.80
N ARG A 24 -8.14 11.93 11.47
CA ARG A 24 -7.54 13.11 10.81
C ARG A 24 -6.11 12.82 10.33
N LEU A 25 -5.38 11.96 11.04
CA LEU A 25 -4.01 11.56 10.66
C LEU A 25 -3.97 10.90 9.29
N VAL A 26 -4.99 10.11 8.93
CA VAL A 26 -5.12 9.52 7.58
C VAL A 26 -5.10 10.62 6.51
N GLY A 27 -5.92 11.66 6.67
CA GLY A 27 -5.93 12.80 5.76
C GLY A 27 -4.58 13.54 5.71
N GLY A 28 -3.93 13.72 6.87
CA GLY A 28 -2.59 14.34 6.95
C GLY A 28 -1.51 13.53 6.22
N ILE A 29 -1.55 12.20 6.30
CA ILE A 29 -0.62 11.32 5.57
C ILE A 29 -0.83 11.45 4.06
N ILE A 30 -2.09 11.42 3.60
CA ILE A 30 -2.43 11.56 2.19
C ILE A 30 -1.96 12.93 1.67
N GLU A 31 -2.25 14.00 2.40
CA GLU A 31 -1.83 15.36 2.02
C GLU A 31 -0.31 15.51 1.91
N ALA A 32 0.44 14.83 2.79
CA ALA A 32 1.90 14.86 2.78
C ALA A 32 2.53 13.91 1.75
N SER A 33 1.78 12.94 1.23
CA SER A 33 2.29 11.83 0.40
C SER A 33 1.37 11.51 -0.77
N HIS A 34 1.34 12.39 -1.77
CA HIS A 34 0.58 12.20 -3.02
C HIS A 34 1.31 12.81 -4.21
N ASP A 35 0.84 12.47 -5.42
CA ASP A 35 1.21 13.12 -6.68
C ASP A 35 -0.04 13.33 -7.55
N ALA A 36 0.17 13.75 -8.80
CA ALA A 36 -0.94 13.97 -9.74
C ALA A 36 -1.73 12.70 -10.09
N ALA A 37 -1.16 11.50 -9.88
CA ALA A 37 -1.80 10.23 -10.16
C ALA A 37 -2.59 9.67 -8.95
N GLY A 38 -2.37 10.20 -7.74
CA GLY A 38 -3.07 9.76 -6.54
C GLY A 38 -2.20 9.67 -5.31
N ILE A 39 -2.62 8.86 -4.35
CA ILE A 39 -1.94 8.67 -3.06
C ILE A 39 -0.61 7.92 -3.26
N ILE A 40 0.35 8.21 -2.38
CA ILE A 40 1.61 7.46 -2.23
C ILE A 40 1.73 7.04 -0.77
N TRP A 41 1.13 5.92 -0.40
CA TRP A 41 1.21 5.48 0.99
C TRP A 41 2.64 5.17 1.41
N PRO A 42 3.14 5.75 2.52
CA PRO A 42 4.34 5.24 3.18
C PRO A 42 4.11 3.80 3.64
N GLU A 43 5.04 2.90 3.35
CA GLU A 43 4.85 1.46 3.58
C GLU A 43 4.39 1.09 5.01
N PRO A 44 4.91 1.73 6.11
CA PRO A 44 4.51 1.37 7.47
C PRO A 44 3.05 1.67 7.84
N VAL A 45 2.37 2.52 7.06
CA VAL A 45 0.98 2.97 7.32
C VAL A 45 0.04 2.69 6.15
N ALA A 46 0.53 1.98 5.15
CA ALA A 46 -0.29 1.57 4.01
C ALA A 46 -1.37 0.57 4.45
N PRO A 47 -2.63 0.71 3.96
CA PRO A 47 -3.70 -0.23 4.28
C PRO A 47 -3.43 -1.63 3.75
N PHE A 48 -2.68 -1.73 2.65
CA PHE A 48 -2.14 -2.97 2.08
C PHE A 48 -0.72 -2.71 1.60
N LYS A 49 0.17 -3.67 1.76
CA LYS A 49 1.55 -3.56 1.28
C LYS A 49 1.63 -3.71 -0.23
N VAL A 50 0.81 -4.60 -0.79
CA VAL A 50 0.84 -5.01 -2.20
C VAL A 50 -0.53 -4.90 -2.85
N GLY A 51 -0.60 -4.27 -4.02
CA GLY A 51 -1.72 -4.40 -4.95
C GLY A 51 -1.40 -5.47 -6.00
N LEU A 52 -2.19 -6.55 -6.05
CA LEU A 52 -2.06 -7.60 -7.05
C LEU A 52 -3.05 -7.35 -8.19
N ILE A 53 -2.56 -7.21 -9.39
CA ILE A 53 -3.36 -6.89 -10.58
C ILE A 53 -3.38 -8.09 -11.54
N ASN A 54 -4.56 -8.67 -11.74
CA ASN A 54 -4.81 -9.64 -12.78
C ASN A 54 -5.14 -8.92 -14.10
N LEU A 55 -4.29 -9.03 -15.11
CA LEU A 55 -4.48 -8.35 -16.40
C LEU A 55 -5.48 -9.04 -17.34
N LYS A 56 -5.86 -10.29 -17.06
CA LYS A 56 -6.78 -11.05 -17.90
C LYS A 56 -7.63 -12.01 -17.07
N VAL A 57 -8.63 -11.44 -16.42
CA VAL A 57 -9.62 -12.22 -15.67
C VAL A 57 -10.39 -13.16 -16.60
N GLY A 58 -10.66 -14.38 -16.16
CA GLY A 58 -11.27 -15.44 -16.95
C GLY A 58 -10.29 -16.27 -17.78
N ASP A 59 -9.00 -15.94 -17.80
CA ASP A 59 -7.94 -16.79 -18.33
C ASP A 59 -7.45 -17.73 -17.22
N ALA A 60 -7.74 -19.03 -17.36
CA ALA A 60 -7.55 -20.01 -16.28
C ALA A 60 -6.12 -20.02 -15.71
N ASP A 61 -5.10 -19.89 -16.57
CA ASP A 61 -3.71 -19.91 -16.14
C ASP A 61 -3.34 -18.62 -15.38
N THR A 62 -3.83 -17.47 -15.86
CA THR A 62 -3.59 -16.17 -15.20
C THR A 62 -4.31 -16.10 -13.86
N ASP A 63 -5.57 -16.54 -13.81
CA ASP A 63 -6.36 -16.60 -12.57
C ASP A 63 -5.69 -17.51 -11.54
N ALA A 64 -5.26 -18.71 -11.95
CA ALA A 64 -4.59 -19.66 -11.07
C ALA A 64 -3.25 -19.12 -10.53
N ALA A 65 -2.47 -18.42 -11.36
CA ALA A 65 -1.21 -17.81 -10.96
C ALA A 65 -1.45 -16.66 -9.94
N CYS A 66 -2.42 -15.79 -10.21
CA CYS A 66 -2.80 -14.71 -9.29
C CYS A 66 -3.27 -15.26 -7.95
N ASP A 67 -4.15 -16.25 -7.96
CA ASP A 67 -4.68 -16.92 -6.76
C ASP A 67 -3.56 -17.54 -5.93
N LYS A 68 -2.61 -18.22 -6.58
CA LYS A 68 -1.45 -18.83 -5.92
C LYS A 68 -0.60 -17.77 -5.23
N VAL A 69 -0.26 -16.68 -5.93
CA VAL A 69 0.54 -15.58 -5.38
C VAL A 69 -0.21 -14.90 -4.24
N TYR A 70 -1.50 -14.60 -4.40
CA TYR A 70 -2.33 -14.01 -3.36
C TYR A 70 -2.34 -14.84 -2.07
N LYS A 71 -2.65 -16.13 -2.17
CA LYS A 71 -2.70 -17.06 -1.03
C LYS A 71 -1.33 -17.17 -0.35
N ALA A 72 -0.27 -17.26 -1.13
CA ALA A 72 1.08 -17.41 -0.60
C ALA A 72 1.57 -16.14 0.13
N LEU A 73 1.29 -14.94 -0.38
CA LEU A 73 1.59 -13.68 0.29
C LEU A 73 0.80 -13.55 1.60
N ARG A 74 -0.51 -13.83 1.57
CA ARG A 74 -1.37 -13.80 2.75
C ARG A 74 -0.92 -14.80 3.83
N ALA A 75 -0.47 -15.97 3.43
CA ALA A 75 0.07 -16.97 4.36
C ALA A 75 1.36 -16.51 5.06
N LYS A 76 2.07 -15.55 4.49
CA LYS A 76 3.25 -14.89 5.08
C LYS A 76 2.92 -13.61 5.86
N GLY A 77 1.63 -13.30 6.05
CA GLY A 77 1.19 -12.09 6.77
C GLY A 77 1.30 -10.80 5.95
N VAL A 78 1.53 -10.89 4.64
CA VAL A 78 1.55 -9.73 3.76
C VAL A 78 0.12 -9.31 3.43
N GLU A 79 -0.23 -8.06 3.70
CA GLU A 79 -1.53 -7.50 3.32
C GLU A 79 -1.57 -7.20 1.83
N VAL A 80 -2.54 -7.82 1.13
CA VAL A 80 -2.67 -7.76 -0.34
C VAL A 80 -4.07 -7.33 -0.73
N LEU A 81 -4.18 -6.31 -1.58
CA LEU A 81 -5.40 -5.95 -2.30
C LEU A 81 -5.36 -6.60 -3.69
N TYR A 82 -6.25 -7.55 -3.95
CA TYR A 82 -6.33 -8.24 -5.24
C TYR A 82 -7.39 -7.59 -6.14
N ASP A 83 -6.95 -7.10 -7.30
CA ASP A 83 -7.83 -6.56 -8.34
C ASP A 83 -8.17 -7.68 -9.36
N ASP A 84 -9.27 -8.37 -9.11
CA ASP A 84 -9.85 -9.43 -9.92
C ASP A 84 -11.04 -8.96 -10.78
N ARG A 85 -11.26 -7.63 -10.91
CA ARG A 85 -12.33 -7.09 -11.74
C ARG A 85 -12.04 -7.33 -13.22
N ASP A 86 -13.08 -7.61 -14.00
CA ASP A 86 -13.00 -7.71 -15.45
C ASP A 86 -13.01 -6.32 -16.10
N ASP A 87 -11.93 -5.57 -15.88
CA ASP A 87 -11.70 -4.23 -16.38
C ASP A 87 -10.50 -4.18 -17.32
N ARG A 88 -10.44 -3.15 -18.17
CA ARG A 88 -9.30 -2.90 -19.04
C ARG A 88 -8.03 -2.64 -18.21
N PRO A 89 -6.85 -3.14 -18.63
CA PRO A 89 -5.59 -2.96 -17.90
C PRO A 89 -5.30 -1.51 -17.51
N GLY A 90 -5.54 -0.54 -18.42
CA GLY A 90 -5.33 0.88 -18.15
C GLY A 90 -6.20 1.41 -17.00
N ALA A 91 -7.47 0.98 -16.91
CA ALA A 91 -8.36 1.36 -15.81
C ALA A 91 -7.87 0.79 -14.48
N LYS A 92 -7.43 -0.47 -14.46
CA LYS A 92 -6.85 -1.12 -13.27
C LYS A 92 -5.61 -0.39 -12.77
N PHE A 93 -4.70 -0.03 -13.68
CA PHE A 93 -3.50 0.75 -13.33
C PHE A 93 -3.84 2.11 -12.75
N THR A 94 -4.77 2.83 -13.38
CA THR A 94 -5.21 4.14 -12.89
C THR A 94 -5.81 4.05 -11.48
N VAL A 95 -6.68 3.07 -11.25
CA VAL A 95 -7.29 2.84 -9.93
C VAL A 95 -6.23 2.47 -8.89
N MET A 96 -5.30 1.59 -9.24
CA MET A 96 -4.26 1.16 -8.31
C MET A 96 -3.27 2.29 -7.98
N ASP A 97 -2.94 3.15 -8.96
CA ASP A 97 -2.13 4.34 -8.73
C ASP A 97 -2.88 5.38 -7.87
N LEU A 98 -4.20 5.54 -8.08
CA LEU A 98 -5.05 6.42 -7.27
C LEU A 98 -5.10 5.94 -5.81
N ILE A 99 -5.30 4.63 -5.57
CA ILE A 99 -5.26 4.02 -4.24
C ILE A 99 -3.89 4.21 -3.59
N GLY A 100 -2.81 4.10 -4.37
CA GLY A 100 -1.46 4.45 -3.96
C GLY A 100 -0.73 3.45 -3.09
N LEU A 101 -1.02 2.16 -3.21
CA LEU A 101 -0.31 1.11 -2.47
C LEU A 101 1.18 1.09 -2.81
N PRO A 102 2.08 0.83 -1.84
CA PRO A 102 3.53 0.92 -2.03
C PRO A 102 4.07 0.09 -3.20
N TRP A 103 3.52 -1.10 -3.37
CA TRP A 103 3.94 -2.05 -4.40
C TRP A 103 2.77 -2.55 -5.21
N GLN A 104 2.98 -2.73 -6.52
CA GLN A 104 2.04 -3.35 -7.42
C GLN A 104 2.70 -4.58 -8.05
N VAL A 105 2.05 -5.73 -7.95
CA VAL A 105 2.43 -6.97 -8.63
C VAL A 105 1.43 -7.19 -9.76
N ILE A 106 1.94 -7.26 -10.98
CA ILE A 106 1.14 -7.28 -12.19
C ILE A 106 1.38 -8.62 -12.89
N ILE A 107 0.33 -9.41 -13.02
CA ILE A 107 0.37 -10.72 -13.66
C ILE A 107 -0.52 -10.72 -14.90
N GLY A 108 0.05 -11.11 -16.01
CA GLY A 108 -0.67 -11.24 -17.27
C GLY A 108 -0.13 -12.37 -18.13
N PRO A 109 -0.87 -12.78 -19.20
CA PRO A 109 -0.54 -13.99 -19.99
C PRO A 109 0.86 -13.98 -20.62
N ARG A 110 1.38 -12.79 -20.95
CA ARG A 110 2.72 -12.67 -21.56
C ARG A 110 3.81 -13.00 -20.54
N GLY A 111 3.80 -12.31 -19.40
CA GLY A 111 4.78 -12.56 -18.34
C GLY A 111 4.67 -13.99 -17.79
N LEU A 112 3.44 -14.51 -17.70
CA LEU A 112 3.20 -15.87 -17.22
C LEU A 112 3.88 -16.95 -18.08
N LYS A 113 3.91 -16.77 -19.40
CA LYS A 113 4.64 -17.67 -20.32
C LYS A 113 6.13 -17.75 -20.02
N ASP A 114 6.68 -16.62 -19.57
CA ASP A 114 8.11 -16.50 -19.21
C ASP A 114 8.34 -16.76 -17.71
N GLY A 115 7.30 -17.12 -16.96
CA GLY A 115 7.37 -17.38 -15.52
C GLY A 115 7.65 -16.13 -14.67
N ILE A 116 7.30 -14.94 -15.17
CA ILE A 116 7.58 -13.65 -14.53
C ILE A 116 6.31 -12.85 -14.25
N ALA A 117 6.38 -11.99 -13.20
CA ALA A 117 5.45 -10.91 -12.95
C ALA A 117 6.19 -9.56 -12.99
N GLU A 118 5.51 -8.52 -13.39
CA GLU A 118 6.04 -7.16 -13.27
C GLU A 118 5.76 -6.63 -11.86
N VAL A 119 6.78 -6.07 -11.23
CA VAL A 119 6.68 -5.40 -9.93
C VAL A 119 6.95 -3.92 -10.13
N LYS A 120 6.00 -3.07 -9.68
CA LYS A 120 6.13 -1.61 -9.74
C LYS A 120 6.17 -1.03 -8.34
N ASN A 121 7.13 -0.15 -8.09
CA ASN A 121 7.14 0.69 -6.90
C ASN A 121 6.32 1.96 -7.15
N ARG A 122 5.30 2.23 -6.33
CA ARG A 122 4.39 3.38 -6.53
C ARG A 122 5.12 4.72 -6.38
N LYS A 123 6.01 4.83 -5.40
CA LYS A 123 6.70 6.08 -5.06
C LYS A 123 7.70 6.51 -6.13
N THR A 124 8.49 5.55 -6.63
CA THR A 124 9.58 5.84 -7.58
C THR A 124 9.16 5.67 -9.04
N GLY A 125 8.06 4.95 -9.29
CA GLY A 125 7.66 4.52 -10.62
C GLY A 125 8.54 3.40 -11.21
N ALA A 126 9.58 2.96 -10.50
CA ALA A 126 10.47 1.91 -10.96
C ALA A 126 9.72 0.59 -11.18
N ARG A 127 10.05 -0.10 -12.28
CA ARG A 127 9.46 -1.38 -12.67
C ARG A 127 10.56 -2.41 -12.86
N GLU A 128 10.31 -3.63 -12.45
CA GLU A 128 11.19 -4.76 -12.61
C GLU A 128 10.40 -6.03 -12.91
N ASN A 129 11.01 -6.95 -13.66
CA ASN A 129 10.46 -8.29 -13.86
C ASN A 129 11.04 -9.22 -12.81
N VAL A 130 10.18 -9.89 -12.07
CA VAL A 130 10.54 -10.81 -10.98
C VAL A 130 9.96 -12.17 -11.29
N ALA A 131 10.74 -13.23 -11.10
CA ALA A 131 10.24 -14.59 -11.25
C ALA A 131 9.06 -14.86 -10.29
N LEU A 132 8.02 -15.52 -10.76
CA LEU A 132 6.80 -15.76 -10.00
C LEU A 132 7.04 -16.46 -8.66
N ASP A 133 7.99 -17.38 -8.61
CA ASP A 133 8.40 -18.09 -7.40
C ASP A 133 9.16 -17.21 -6.39
N GLN A 134 9.73 -16.09 -6.84
CA GLN A 134 10.45 -15.14 -6.00
C GLN A 134 9.57 -14.01 -5.45
N ILE A 135 8.35 -13.85 -5.95
CA ILE A 135 7.44 -12.77 -5.51
C ILE A 135 7.19 -12.84 -3.99
N VAL A 136 6.94 -14.02 -3.46
CA VAL A 136 6.66 -14.19 -2.03
C VAL A 136 7.87 -13.85 -1.18
N ALA A 137 9.05 -14.31 -1.57
CA ALA A 137 10.31 -14.02 -0.85
C ALA A 137 10.66 -12.52 -0.86
N ARG A 138 10.25 -11.80 -1.90
CA ARG A 138 10.48 -10.36 -2.04
C ARG A 138 9.71 -9.53 -1.02
N PHE A 139 8.54 -9.97 -0.59
CA PHE A 139 7.62 -9.20 0.25
C PHE A 139 7.40 -9.78 1.66
N ALA A 140 7.83 -11.03 1.89
CA ALA A 140 7.74 -11.72 3.17
C ALA A 140 8.71 -11.19 4.22
#